data_619d4f73215e25104ee6aa8320364c56
#
_entry.id   619d4f73215e25104ee6aa8320364c56
#
_cell.length_a   1.000
_cell.length_b   1.000
_cell.length_c   1.000
_cell.angle_alpha   90.00
_cell.angle_beta   90.00
_cell.angle_gamma   90.00
#
_symmetry.space_group_name_H-M   'P 1'
#
loop_
_entity.id
_entity.type
_entity.pdbx_description
1 polymer ?
#
loop_
_entity_poly.entity_id
_entity_poly.type
_entity_poly.pdbx_seq_one_letter_code
_entity_poly.pdbx_strand_id
1 'polypeptide(L)'
;MMFRRIKRIINLKLINFKWRRYNKHNYTRIGKLDSNGTYNLLINNKVKVGKFTYGLLNISSFGSKGEGLDIGNFCSISGKSRFLLGGEHPYELISTYPFRESLFCGNTVSRSKGKIVVHDDVWIGDIW
;
A
#
# COMPACT_ATOMS: atom_id res chain seq x y z
N MET A 1 -21.94 -6.08 11.99
CA MET A 1 -21.04 -4.92 11.88
C MET A 1 -19.89 -4.99 12.90
N MET A 2 -20.14 -5.26 14.16
CA MET A 2 -19.13 -5.34 15.24
C MET A 2 -18.07 -6.43 15.01
N PHE A 3 -18.45 -7.64 14.61
CA PHE A 3 -17.52 -8.75 14.30
C PHE A 3 -16.51 -8.43 13.19
N ARG A 4 -16.92 -7.72 12.14
CA ARG A 4 -16.00 -7.32 11.05
C ARG A 4 -14.95 -6.31 11.55
N ARG A 5 -15.35 -5.41 12.44
CA ARG A 5 -14.46 -4.41 13.04
C ARG A 5 -13.42 -5.05 13.96
N ILE A 6 -13.83 -6.02 14.79
CA ILE A 6 -12.96 -6.78 15.68
C ILE A 6 -11.95 -7.62 14.88
N LYS A 7 -12.40 -8.36 13.87
CA LYS A 7 -11.54 -9.12 12.95
C LYS A 7 -10.47 -8.23 12.31
N ARG A 8 -10.87 -7.04 11.85
CA ARG A 8 -9.95 -6.07 11.22
C ARG A 8 -8.89 -5.57 12.21
N ILE A 9 -9.24 -5.30 13.46
CA ILE A 9 -8.30 -4.86 14.50
C ILE A 9 -7.32 -5.98 14.85
N ILE A 10 -7.79 -7.20 15.01
CA ILE A 10 -6.95 -8.37 15.30
C ILE A 10 -5.97 -8.62 14.14
N ASN A 11 -6.45 -8.59 12.91
CA ASN A 11 -5.59 -8.75 11.73
C ASN A 11 -4.53 -7.65 11.65
N LEU A 12 -4.87 -6.40 11.93
CA LEU A 12 -3.93 -5.30 11.91
C LEU A 12 -2.84 -5.45 13.00
N LYS A 13 -3.21 -5.91 14.20
CA LYS A 13 -2.25 -6.19 15.27
C LYS A 13 -1.28 -7.32 14.89
N LEU A 14 -1.79 -8.41 14.31
CA LEU A 14 -0.98 -9.54 13.85
C LEU A 14 -0.02 -9.13 12.73
N ILE A 15 -0.49 -8.33 11.78
CA ILE A 15 0.32 -7.81 10.69
C ILE A 15 1.43 -6.91 11.23
N ASN A 16 1.11 -5.99 12.14
CA ASN A 16 2.12 -5.13 12.75
C ASN A 16 3.13 -5.91 13.58
N PHE A 17 2.71 -6.96 14.27
CA PHE A 17 3.64 -7.85 14.98
C PHE A 17 4.62 -8.53 14.01
N LYS A 18 4.13 -9.10 12.90
CA LYS A 18 4.97 -9.69 11.86
C LYS A 18 5.86 -8.64 11.20
N TRP A 19 5.29 -7.48 10.84
CA TRP A 19 6.03 -6.38 10.24
C TRP A 19 7.23 -5.96 11.10
N ARG A 20 7.04 -5.73 12.39
CA ARG A 20 8.11 -5.35 13.32
C ARG A 20 9.17 -6.43 13.49
N ARG A 21 8.80 -7.70 13.39
CA ARG A 21 9.76 -8.80 13.49
C ARG A 21 10.74 -8.82 12.32
N TYR A 22 10.28 -8.52 11.12
CA TYR A 22 11.11 -8.48 9.90
C TYR A 22 11.78 -7.12 9.66
N ASN A 23 11.21 -6.03 10.17
CA ASN A 23 11.68 -4.67 9.97
C ASN A 23 12.23 -4.06 11.27
N LYS A 24 13.20 -4.73 11.89
CA LYS A 24 13.77 -4.34 13.19
C LYS A 24 14.51 -3.00 13.18
N HIS A 25 14.91 -2.53 12.01
CA HIS A 25 15.76 -1.35 11.85
C HIS A 25 14.99 -0.08 11.48
N ASN A 26 13.67 -0.16 11.39
CA ASN A 26 12.82 1.00 11.17
C ASN A 26 11.67 1.06 12.19
N TYR A 27 11.01 2.21 12.26
CA TYR A 27 9.94 2.50 13.22
C TYR A 27 8.58 2.68 12.54
N THR A 28 8.43 2.17 11.33
CA THR A 28 7.18 2.23 10.60
C THR A 28 6.13 1.26 11.18
N ARG A 29 4.87 1.62 10.98
CA ARG A 29 3.71 0.79 11.32
C ARG A 29 2.78 0.72 10.12
N ILE A 30 2.11 -0.40 9.96
CA ILE A 30 1.05 -0.53 8.97
C ILE A 30 -0.21 0.15 9.53
N GLY A 31 -0.68 1.17 8.86
CA GLY A 31 -1.85 1.96 9.26
C GLY A 31 -3.16 1.35 8.77
N LYS A 32 -3.59 1.69 7.56
CA LYS A 32 -4.76 1.09 6.94
C LYS A 32 -4.32 0.04 5.93
N LEU A 33 -5.03 -1.09 5.99
CA LEU A 33 -5.00 -2.12 4.97
C LEU A 33 -6.30 -2.00 4.19
N ASP A 34 -6.21 -1.69 2.93
CA ASP A 34 -7.32 -1.98 2.03
C ASP A 34 -7.36 -3.50 1.83
N SER A 35 -8.56 -4.04 1.76
CA SER A 35 -8.83 -5.48 1.75
C SER A 35 -7.90 -6.26 0.81
N ASN A 36 -7.39 -7.36 1.29
CA ASN A 36 -6.73 -8.46 0.57
C ASN A 36 -5.39 -8.19 -0.16
N GLY A 37 -5.17 -7.03 -0.79
CA GLY A 37 -3.96 -6.79 -1.60
C GLY A 37 -2.73 -6.48 -0.76
N THR A 38 -2.84 -5.62 0.24
CA THR A 38 -1.69 -5.14 1.03
C THR A 38 -1.05 -6.24 1.86
N TYR A 39 -1.83 -7.18 2.38
CA TYR A 39 -1.29 -8.34 3.11
C TYR A 39 -0.38 -9.18 2.21
N ASN A 40 -0.80 -9.45 0.98
CA ASN A 40 -0.01 -10.20 0.01
C ASN A 40 1.29 -9.47 -0.37
N LEU A 41 1.27 -8.14 -0.44
CA LEU A 41 2.49 -7.35 -0.69
C LEU A 41 3.51 -7.50 0.43
N LEU A 42 3.06 -7.50 1.67
CA LEU A 42 3.93 -7.65 2.84
C LEU A 42 4.55 -9.06 2.91
N ILE A 43 3.76 -10.10 2.63
CA ILE A 43 4.22 -11.49 2.61
C ILE A 43 5.23 -11.70 1.48
N ASN A 44 4.99 -11.11 0.31
CA ASN A 44 5.82 -11.28 -0.88
C ASN A 44 7.02 -10.32 -0.92
N ASN A 45 7.34 -9.64 0.18
CA ASN A 45 8.44 -8.67 0.28
C ASN A 45 8.42 -7.55 -0.78
N LYS A 46 7.23 -7.19 -1.26
CA LYS A 46 7.07 -6.09 -2.22
C LYS A 46 7.06 -4.71 -1.55
N VAL A 47 7.04 -4.66 -0.22
CA VAL A 47 7.20 -3.44 0.55
C VAL A 47 8.50 -3.55 1.34
N LYS A 48 9.42 -2.63 1.07
CA LYS A 48 10.70 -2.54 1.74
C LYS A 48 10.85 -1.16 2.35
N VAL A 49 11.42 -1.10 3.56
CA VAL A 49 11.64 0.16 4.27
C VAL A 49 13.03 0.14 4.88
N GLY A 50 13.77 1.20 4.64
CA GLY A 50 15.13 1.39 5.11
C GLY A 50 15.21 1.68 6.61
N LYS A 51 16.45 1.79 7.10
CA LYS A 51 16.78 1.99 8.51
C LYS A 51 16.31 3.36 8.99
N PHE A 52 15.87 3.44 10.24
CA PHE A 52 15.46 4.66 10.96
C PHE A 52 14.28 5.42 10.34
N THR A 53 13.69 4.92 9.26
CA THR A 53 12.45 5.47 8.71
C THR A 53 11.30 5.21 9.68
N TYR A 54 10.41 6.20 9.85
CA TYR A 54 9.27 6.12 10.76
C TYR A 54 7.98 6.66 10.15
N GLY A 55 6.86 6.32 10.75
CA GLY A 55 5.54 6.79 10.39
C GLY A 55 4.54 5.68 10.07
N LEU A 56 3.38 6.06 9.54
CA LEU A 56 2.31 5.14 9.19
C LEU A 56 2.32 4.84 7.68
N LEU A 57 2.37 3.57 7.36
CA LEU A 57 2.24 3.09 6.00
C LEU A 57 0.77 2.77 5.70
N ASN A 58 0.07 3.72 5.10
CA ASN A 58 -1.26 3.50 4.55
C ASN A 58 -1.10 3.12 3.08
N ILE A 59 -1.24 1.83 2.77
CA ILE A 59 -0.97 1.29 1.44
C ILE A 59 -2.26 0.79 0.84
N SER A 60 -2.53 1.18 -0.40
CA SER A 60 -3.60 0.64 -1.24
C SER A 60 -2.99 -0.13 -2.39
N SER A 61 -3.26 -1.43 -2.42
CA SER A 61 -2.84 -2.35 -3.46
C SER A 61 -4.06 -2.78 -4.29
N PHE A 62 -3.85 -2.92 -5.56
CA PHE A 62 -4.88 -3.35 -6.52
C PHE A 62 -4.52 -4.69 -7.17
N GLY A 63 -3.44 -5.34 -6.72
CA GLY A 63 -2.98 -6.61 -7.27
C GLY A 63 -2.31 -6.50 -8.63
N SER A 64 -1.90 -5.31 -9.02
CA SER A 64 -1.28 -5.06 -10.33
C SER A 64 0.08 -5.74 -10.43
N LYS A 65 0.39 -6.23 -11.64
CA LYS A 65 1.72 -6.76 -11.92
C LYS A 65 2.77 -5.66 -11.78
N GLY A 66 3.82 -5.93 -11.05
CA GLY A 66 4.94 -5.00 -10.86
C GLY A 66 4.73 -3.93 -9.79
N GLU A 67 3.56 -3.86 -9.13
CA GLU A 67 3.36 -2.95 -8.00
C GLU A 67 4.30 -3.26 -6.83
N GLY A 68 4.66 -2.24 -6.06
CA GLY A 68 5.50 -2.36 -4.89
C GLY A 68 5.84 -1.00 -4.29
N LEU A 69 6.53 -1.02 -3.16
CA LEU A 69 6.93 0.19 -2.43
C LEU A 69 8.31 -0.04 -1.80
N ASP A 70 9.27 0.71 -2.26
CA ASP A 70 10.62 0.74 -1.68
C ASP A 70 10.85 2.13 -1.07
N ILE A 71 11.09 2.20 0.22
CA ILE A 71 11.38 3.45 0.96
C ILE A 71 12.78 3.34 1.54
N GLY A 72 13.56 4.38 1.34
CA GLY A 72 14.94 4.49 1.81
C GLY A 72 15.08 4.68 3.32
N ASN A 73 16.28 5.07 3.75
CA ASN A 73 16.63 5.28 5.14
C ASN A 73 16.26 6.71 5.59
N PHE A 74 16.06 6.90 6.89
CA PHE A 74 15.87 8.19 7.54
C PHE A 74 14.65 9.00 7.03
N CYS A 75 13.66 8.34 6.43
CA CYS A 75 12.45 9.01 5.95
C CYS A 75 11.45 9.24 7.08
N SER A 76 10.71 10.34 6.97
CA SER A 76 9.61 10.71 7.87
C SER A 76 8.29 10.65 7.12
N ILE A 77 7.33 9.85 7.59
CA ILE A 77 6.08 9.59 6.86
C ILE A 77 4.89 10.00 7.73
N SER A 78 4.09 10.93 7.23
CA SER A 78 2.86 11.34 7.90
C SER A 78 1.83 10.23 7.97
N GLY A 79 1.09 10.19 9.08
CA GLY A 79 -0.01 9.25 9.27
C GLY A 79 -1.21 9.44 8.35
N LYS A 80 -1.29 10.55 7.62
CA LYS A 80 -2.38 10.82 6.67
C LYS A 80 -1.99 10.54 5.21
N SER A 81 -0.71 10.42 4.92
CA SER A 81 -0.24 10.08 3.58
C SER A 81 -0.68 8.67 3.16
N ARG A 82 -0.91 8.45 1.88
CA ARG A 82 -1.32 7.16 1.32
C ARG A 82 -0.48 6.81 0.09
N PHE A 83 -0.01 5.58 0.04
CA PHE A 83 0.68 5.03 -1.12
C PHE A 83 -0.30 4.22 -1.96
N LEU A 84 -0.57 4.69 -3.19
CA LEU A 84 -1.39 3.98 -4.17
C LEU A 84 -0.47 3.24 -5.13
N LEU A 85 -0.43 1.92 -5.07
CA LEU A 85 0.53 1.11 -5.82
C LEU A 85 0.06 0.74 -7.23
N GLY A 86 -1.18 1.05 -7.54
CA GLY A 86 -1.82 0.78 -8.83
C GLY A 86 -3.20 1.40 -8.86
N GLY A 87 -4.12 0.79 -9.63
CA GLY A 87 -5.49 1.31 -9.76
C GLY A 87 -5.61 2.38 -10.82
N GLU A 88 -4.66 2.45 -11.76
CA GLU A 88 -4.69 3.41 -12.84
C GLU A 88 -5.77 3.05 -13.87
N HIS A 89 -6.49 4.07 -14.32
CA HIS A 89 -7.42 3.97 -15.42
C HIS A 89 -6.70 4.12 -16.77
N PRO A 90 -7.15 3.41 -17.81
CA PRO A 90 -6.55 3.50 -19.14
C PRO A 90 -6.89 4.86 -19.77
N TYR A 91 -5.92 5.74 -19.85
CA TYR A 91 -6.07 7.07 -20.46
C TYR A 91 -5.96 7.06 -21.99
N GLU A 92 -5.49 5.95 -22.56
CA GLU A 92 -5.38 5.74 -24.02
C GLU A 92 -6.70 5.38 -24.68
N LEU A 93 -7.72 5.05 -23.90
CA LEU A 93 -9.04 4.71 -24.40
C LEU A 93 -9.91 5.96 -24.58
N ILE A 94 -10.98 5.84 -25.34
CA ILE A 94 -11.97 6.90 -25.56
C ILE A 94 -12.55 7.42 -24.22
N SER A 95 -12.60 6.55 -23.21
CA SER A 95 -13.06 6.90 -21.87
C SER A 95 -12.19 6.24 -20.81
N THR A 96 -11.95 6.97 -19.73
CA THR A 96 -11.30 6.42 -18.51
C THR A 96 -12.26 5.61 -17.64
N TYR A 97 -13.57 5.66 -17.93
CA TYR A 97 -14.53 4.86 -17.19
C TYR A 97 -14.40 3.38 -17.54
N PRO A 98 -14.37 2.48 -16.54
CA PRO A 98 -14.16 1.05 -16.77
C PRO A 98 -15.45 0.35 -17.23
N PHE A 99 -15.89 0.64 -18.46
CA PHE A 99 -17.12 0.08 -19.02
C PHE A 99 -17.15 -1.44 -19.05
N ARG A 100 -16.04 -2.06 -19.41
CA ARG A 100 -15.94 -3.53 -19.48
C ARG A 100 -16.22 -4.18 -18.14
N GLU A 101 -15.59 -3.67 -17.10
CA GLU A 101 -15.68 -4.18 -15.73
C GLU A 101 -17.04 -3.89 -15.14
N SER A 102 -17.54 -2.67 -15.36
CA SER A 102 -18.77 -2.20 -14.72
C SER A 102 -20.05 -2.73 -15.37
N LEU A 103 -20.07 -2.90 -16.69
CA LEU A 103 -21.28 -3.25 -17.43
C LEU A 103 -21.27 -4.67 -18.01
N PHE A 104 -20.09 -5.24 -18.28
CA PHE A 104 -19.96 -6.52 -18.97
C PHE A 104 -19.31 -7.62 -18.13
N CYS A 105 -19.24 -7.45 -16.81
CA CYS A 105 -18.65 -8.41 -15.87
C CYS A 105 -17.22 -8.86 -16.28
N GLY A 106 -16.46 -7.99 -16.91
CA GLY A 106 -15.07 -8.24 -17.27
C GLY A 106 -14.17 -8.25 -16.03
N ASN A 107 -13.07 -8.98 -16.09
CA ASN A 107 -12.08 -8.94 -15.03
C ASN A 107 -11.38 -7.59 -15.02
N THR A 108 -11.38 -6.92 -13.86
CA THR A 108 -10.63 -5.68 -13.68
C THR A 108 -9.14 -5.98 -13.76
N VAL A 109 -8.50 -5.50 -14.80
CA VAL A 109 -7.04 -5.51 -14.91
C VAL A 109 -6.55 -4.16 -14.41
N SER A 110 -6.30 -4.09 -13.11
CA SER A 110 -5.67 -2.91 -12.52
C SER A 110 -4.26 -2.72 -13.12
N ARG A 111 -3.96 -1.51 -13.55
CA ARG A 111 -2.64 -1.15 -14.09
C ARG A 111 -1.78 -0.49 -13.01
N SER A 112 -0.48 -0.66 -13.13
CA SER A 112 0.52 0.01 -12.33
C SER A 112 1.68 0.43 -13.22
N LYS A 113 2.23 1.60 -12.98
CA LYS A 113 3.48 2.07 -13.63
C LYS A 113 4.74 1.45 -13.03
N GLY A 114 4.59 0.53 -12.10
CA GLY A 114 5.68 -0.12 -11.41
C GLY A 114 5.74 0.25 -9.93
N LYS A 115 6.89 0.05 -9.33
CA LYS A 115 7.12 0.36 -7.93
C LYS A 115 7.17 1.87 -7.67
N ILE A 116 6.65 2.26 -6.51
CA ILE A 116 6.98 3.57 -5.93
C ILE A 116 8.33 3.43 -5.23
N VAL A 117 9.26 4.31 -5.56
CA VAL A 117 10.58 4.37 -4.94
C VAL A 117 10.74 5.72 -4.26
N VAL A 118 10.97 5.69 -2.95
CA VAL A 118 11.30 6.85 -2.14
C VAL A 118 12.75 6.69 -1.68
N HIS A 119 13.61 7.62 -2.01
CA HIS A 119 15.02 7.61 -1.63
C HIS A 119 15.23 7.96 -0.15
N ASP A 120 16.48 8.04 0.27
CA ASP A 120 16.85 8.36 1.65
C ASP A 120 16.50 9.81 2.01
N ASP A 121 16.26 10.06 3.29
CA ASP A 121 16.07 11.39 3.88
C ASP A 121 14.91 12.19 3.25
N VAL A 122 13.78 11.52 2.97
CA VAL A 122 12.59 12.15 2.41
C VAL A 122 11.53 12.36 3.49
N TRP A 123 10.97 13.55 3.52
CA TRP A 123 9.80 13.85 4.34
C TRP A 123 8.54 13.86 3.48
N ILE A 124 7.61 12.96 3.83
CA ILE A 124 6.27 12.87 3.23
C ILE A 124 5.28 13.45 4.23
N GLY A 125 4.84 14.67 3.98
CA GLY A 125 3.90 15.41 4.82
C GLY A 125 2.44 15.03 4.60
N ASP A 126 1.56 15.75 5.29
CA ASP A 126 0.11 15.64 5.12
C ASP A 126 -0.34 16.35 3.84
N ILE A 127 -1.46 15.88 3.30
CA ILE A 127 -2.18 16.61 2.25
C ILE A 127 -3.02 17.69 2.95
N TRP A 128 -2.84 18.92 2.50
CA TRP A 128 -3.65 20.09 2.89
C TRP A 128 -4.78 20.29 1.91
#